data_81f85c7e8caa9f2b56db40f561ab6fd7
#
_entry.id   81f85c7e8caa9f2b56db40f561ab6fd7
#
_cell.length_a   1.000
_cell.length_b   1.000
_cell.length_c   1.000
_cell.angle_alpha   90.00
_cell.angle_beta   90.00
_cell.angle_gamma   90.00
#
_symmetry.space_group_name_H-M   'P 1'
#
loop_
_entity.id
_entity.type
_entity.pdbx_description
1 polymer ?
#
loop_
_entity_poly.entity_id
_entity_poly.type
_entity_poly.pdbx_seq_one_letter_code
_entity_poly.pdbx_strand_id
1 'polypeptide(L)'
;MIRARNTGARLVSRFAQRLIDLYAIVNVTLSEGPQRHGASMTSLAIRLSELSDTQLEEFVEIWAERREAKYHLVERIGGPNDKARDVIGFYSAHRHEADWDLFQCKRKTLRSKLGRSEALLELGKMFHHHAQGAYATLPLSFIFVAPRGIVGPLLDLLNNPSTLRQALLDDWDTVCKTKITAHQETPLTNELRAAIEGYDFSRVIGLSAPTIVKDPHAKPALVQILNELPGEAPPGTAPDAIEGEETEYLNQLRDVYGEAAGSAFADNAAVLADPTYGDQLRDQRTRYFEAEAFKRFHRDNTDRALVNQFQDDVYHGVVDVHREATPSLIERLGKVMKHASSLNAAIAGRAARIPVVQGVCHHLANDGRIKWNK
;
A
#
# COMPACT_ATOMS: atom_id res chain seq x y z
N MET A 1 -12.65 -27.81 41.64
CA MET A 1 -11.83 -26.59 41.49
C MET A 1 -11.03 -26.69 40.21
N ILE A 2 -11.53 -26.13 39.10
CA ILE A 2 -10.82 -26.05 37.83
C ILE A 2 -10.84 -24.60 37.42
N ARG A 3 -9.66 -23.97 37.35
CA ARG A 3 -9.46 -22.59 36.92
C ARG A 3 -9.54 -22.54 35.39
N ALA A 4 -10.57 -21.91 34.85
CA ALA A 4 -10.63 -21.51 33.45
C ALA A 4 -9.66 -20.32 33.21
N ARG A 5 -8.71 -20.48 32.29
CA ARG A 5 -7.71 -19.47 31.93
C ARG A 5 -8.31 -18.47 30.97
N ASN A 6 -8.32 -17.25 31.37
CA ASN A 6 -8.75 -16.05 30.67
C ASN A 6 -7.74 -15.66 29.57
N THR A 7 -7.77 -16.27 28.40
CA THR A 7 -6.86 -16.00 27.27
C THR A 7 -7.47 -15.06 26.23
N GLY A 8 -8.79 -14.85 26.24
CA GLY A 8 -9.46 -13.98 25.26
C GLY A 8 -9.26 -12.46 25.46
N ALA A 9 -9.17 -12.04 26.72
CA ALA A 9 -9.11 -10.60 27.06
C ALA A 9 -7.76 -9.92 26.68
N ARG A 10 -6.67 -10.68 26.53
CA ARG A 10 -5.35 -10.13 26.19
C ARG A 10 -5.10 -9.89 24.71
N LEU A 11 -5.81 -10.59 23.82
CA LEU A 11 -5.71 -10.34 22.36
C LEU A 11 -6.50 -9.10 21.95
N VAL A 12 -7.68 -8.89 22.52
CA VAL A 12 -8.53 -7.73 22.22
C VAL A 12 -7.86 -6.42 22.67
N SER A 13 -7.15 -6.42 23.79
CA SER A 13 -6.38 -5.26 24.27
C SER A 13 -5.24 -4.84 23.34
N ARG A 14 -4.56 -5.79 22.69
CA ARG A 14 -3.44 -5.49 21.78
C ARG A 14 -3.89 -4.92 20.44
N PHE A 15 -5.10 -5.21 20.00
CA PHE A 15 -5.62 -4.71 18.72
C PHE A 15 -6.23 -3.31 18.87
N ALA A 16 -6.96 -3.06 19.96
CA ALA A 16 -7.41 -1.72 20.33
C ALA A 16 -6.23 -0.76 20.55
N GLN A 17 -5.16 -1.25 21.17
CA GLN A 17 -3.94 -0.47 21.37
C GLN A 17 -3.25 -0.12 20.06
N ARG A 18 -3.21 -1.02 19.06
CA ARG A 18 -2.64 -0.71 17.73
C ARG A 18 -3.46 0.29 16.91
N LEU A 19 -4.77 0.34 17.09
CA LEU A 19 -5.62 1.38 16.48
C LEU A 19 -5.43 2.73 17.19
N ILE A 20 -5.25 2.73 18.49
CA ILE A 20 -4.90 3.92 19.30
C ILE A 20 -3.47 4.37 18.94
N ASP A 21 -2.54 3.47 18.73
CA ASP A 21 -1.17 3.76 18.30
C ASP A 21 -1.13 4.32 16.86
N LEU A 22 -2.02 3.90 15.96
CA LEU A 22 -2.21 4.55 14.66
C LEU A 22 -2.79 5.97 14.81
N TYR A 23 -3.66 6.19 15.80
CA TYR A 23 -4.18 7.52 16.13
C TYR A 23 -3.13 8.40 16.84
N ALA A 24 -2.25 7.79 17.64
CA ALA A 24 -1.16 8.50 18.35
C ALA A 24 0.02 8.83 17.42
N ILE A 25 0.36 7.99 16.44
CA ILE A 25 1.37 8.28 15.41
C ILE A 25 0.96 9.49 14.56
N VAL A 26 -0.34 9.74 14.39
CA VAL A 26 -0.86 10.94 13.70
C VAL A 26 -0.60 12.24 14.48
N ASN A 27 -0.40 12.17 15.80
CA ASN A 27 -0.25 13.39 16.64
C ASN A 27 1.19 13.72 17.06
N VAL A 28 2.19 12.86 16.79
CA VAL A 28 3.58 13.07 17.26
C VAL A 28 4.52 13.63 16.19
N THR A 29 4.11 13.72 14.91
CA THR A 29 4.95 14.25 13.82
C THR A 29 4.61 15.71 13.43
N LEU A 30 4.29 16.57 14.39
CA LEU A 30 4.06 18.00 14.15
C LEU A 30 5.24 18.89 14.60
N SER A 31 6.48 18.44 14.49
CA SER A 31 7.64 19.29 14.79
C SER A 31 8.81 19.06 13.82
N GLU A 32 8.56 19.12 12.51
CA GLU A 32 9.62 19.40 11.54
C GLU A 32 9.05 20.26 10.41
N GLY A 33 9.85 21.26 9.97
CA GLY A 33 9.44 22.40 9.18
C GLY A 33 8.78 22.10 7.82
N PRO A 34 8.33 23.13 7.07
CA PRO A 34 7.40 22.97 5.96
C PRO A 34 8.08 22.37 4.73
N GLN A 35 8.15 21.06 4.66
CA GLN A 35 8.43 20.35 3.41
C GLN A 35 7.16 20.30 2.56
N ARG A 36 7.31 20.51 1.26
CA ARG A 36 6.25 20.63 0.22
C ARG A 36 5.33 19.41 0.06
N HIS A 37 5.09 18.62 1.10
CA HIS A 37 4.24 17.42 1.09
C HIS A 37 2.75 17.72 1.22
N GLY A 38 2.36 18.87 1.81
CA GLY A 38 0.96 19.22 2.04
C GLY A 38 0.14 19.46 0.76
N ALA A 39 0.73 20.07 -0.26
CA ALA A 39 0.05 20.30 -1.54
C ALA A 39 -0.23 18.99 -2.29
N SER A 40 0.66 18.00 -2.21
CA SER A 40 0.50 16.68 -2.82
C SER A 40 -0.65 15.87 -2.19
N MET A 41 -0.78 15.85 -0.86
CA MET A 41 -1.85 15.12 -0.17
C MET A 41 -3.23 15.74 -0.41
N THR A 42 -3.34 17.07 -0.43
CA THR A 42 -4.58 17.77 -0.75
C THR A 42 -5.02 17.45 -2.18
N SER A 43 -4.09 17.41 -3.14
CA SER A 43 -4.36 17.01 -4.52
C SER A 43 -4.89 15.58 -4.61
N LEU A 44 -4.28 14.62 -3.92
CA LEU A 44 -4.73 13.21 -3.90
C LEU A 44 -6.12 13.07 -3.30
N ALA A 45 -6.43 13.76 -2.20
CA ALA A 45 -7.75 13.72 -1.59
C ALA A 45 -8.85 14.28 -2.50
N ILE A 46 -8.57 15.34 -3.26
CA ILE A 46 -9.49 15.89 -4.25
C ILE A 46 -9.75 14.85 -5.34
N ARG A 47 -8.71 14.25 -5.90
CA ARG A 47 -8.81 13.26 -6.98
C ARG A 47 -9.57 12.01 -6.55
N LEU A 48 -9.30 11.50 -5.34
CA LEU A 48 -10.07 10.40 -4.77
C LEU A 48 -11.56 10.76 -4.66
N SER A 49 -11.88 12.02 -4.34
CA SER A 49 -13.25 12.50 -4.24
C SER A 49 -13.95 12.68 -5.60
N GLU A 50 -13.21 12.66 -6.70
CA GLU A 50 -13.70 12.83 -8.08
C GLU A 50 -13.92 11.50 -8.81
N LEU A 51 -13.47 10.38 -8.25
CA LEU A 51 -13.67 9.04 -8.83
C LEU A 51 -15.17 8.79 -9.10
N SER A 52 -15.46 8.05 -10.16
CA SER A 52 -16.82 7.51 -10.42
C SER A 52 -17.16 6.42 -9.39
N ASP A 53 -18.40 5.97 -9.35
CA ASP A 53 -18.82 4.87 -8.44
C ASP A 53 -17.97 3.63 -8.68
N THR A 54 -17.85 3.17 -9.92
CA THR A 54 -17.03 2.01 -10.31
C THR A 54 -15.56 2.20 -9.98
N GLN A 55 -14.98 3.37 -10.27
CA GLN A 55 -13.59 3.66 -9.95
C GLN A 55 -13.33 3.70 -8.43
N LEU A 56 -14.32 4.13 -7.63
CA LEU A 56 -14.18 4.13 -6.18
C LEU A 56 -14.15 2.70 -5.63
N GLU A 57 -15.02 1.82 -6.11
CA GLU A 57 -15.00 0.41 -5.74
C GLU A 57 -13.71 -0.27 -6.18
N GLU A 58 -13.25 -0.03 -7.40
CA GLU A 58 -11.96 -0.49 -7.92
C GLU A 58 -10.78 -0.01 -7.08
N PHE A 59 -10.79 1.28 -6.72
CA PHE A 59 -9.79 1.85 -5.82
C PHE A 59 -9.75 1.12 -4.48
N VAL A 60 -10.94 0.88 -3.88
CA VAL A 60 -11.04 0.21 -2.58
C VAL A 60 -10.56 -1.24 -2.66
N GLU A 61 -10.88 -1.96 -3.73
CA GLU A 61 -10.39 -3.31 -4.01
C GLU A 61 -8.86 -3.34 -4.04
N ILE A 62 -8.22 -2.55 -4.91
CA ILE A 62 -6.76 -2.48 -5.04
C ILE A 62 -6.10 -2.00 -3.73
N TRP A 63 -6.69 -1.02 -3.06
CA TRP A 63 -6.19 -0.52 -1.79
C TRP A 63 -6.23 -1.59 -0.69
N ALA A 64 -7.32 -2.37 -0.62
CA ALA A 64 -7.46 -3.47 0.33
C ALA A 64 -6.50 -4.63 -0.01
N GLU A 65 -6.37 -5.00 -1.30
CA GLU A 65 -5.44 -6.04 -1.76
C GLU A 65 -3.98 -5.72 -1.40
N ARG A 66 -3.56 -4.44 -1.52
CA ARG A 66 -2.20 -4.01 -1.16
C ARG A 66 -1.89 -4.18 0.33
N ARG A 67 -2.88 -4.49 1.15
CA ARG A 67 -2.73 -4.87 2.55
C ARG A 67 -2.60 -6.39 2.71
N GLU A 68 -1.73 -7.02 1.94
CA GLU A 68 -1.51 -8.48 1.88
C GLU A 68 -1.35 -9.13 3.26
N ALA A 69 -0.76 -8.43 4.22
CA ALA A 69 -0.63 -8.90 5.60
C ALA A 69 -1.95 -8.91 6.39
N LYS A 70 -3.03 -8.30 5.85
CA LYS A 70 -4.32 -8.19 6.51
C LYS A 70 -5.36 -9.14 5.94
N TYR A 71 -5.47 -9.23 4.61
CA TYR A 71 -6.50 -10.02 3.95
C TYR A 71 -5.89 -11.20 3.19
N HIS A 72 -6.54 -12.36 3.33
CA HIS A 72 -6.26 -13.54 2.51
C HIS A 72 -6.77 -13.37 1.08
N LEU A 73 -7.91 -12.70 0.94
CA LEU A 73 -8.57 -12.45 -0.34
C LEU A 73 -9.39 -11.16 -0.25
N VAL A 74 -9.39 -10.38 -1.32
CA VAL A 74 -10.28 -9.24 -1.51
C VAL A 74 -11.16 -9.51 -2.71
N GLU A 75 -12.45 -9.22 -2.60
CA GLU A 75 -13.42 -9.38 -3.69
C GLU A 75 -14.28 -8.13 -3.82
N ARG A 76 -14.38 -7.58 -5.03
CA ARG A 76 -15.36 -6.58 -5.40
C ARG A 76 -16.57 -7.30 -5.99
N ILE A 77 -17.76 -7.06 -5.40
CA ILE A 77 -18.99 -7.69 -5.85
C ILE A 77 -19.79 -6.72 -6.74
N GLY A 78 -19.97 -5.50 -6.30
CA GLY A 78 -20.67 -4.39 -6.99
C GLY A 78 -21.75 -4.74 -8.00
N GLY A 79 -22.80 -3.95 -8.08
CA GLY A 79 -23.86 -4.10 -9.04
C GLY A 79 -25.20 -4.59 -8.47
N PRO A 80 -26.22 -4.79 -9.31
CA PRO A 80 -27.52 -5.24 -8.87
C PRO A 80 -27.42 -6.61 -8.17
N ASN A 81 -28.00 -6.72 -6.98
CA ASN A 81 -27.98 -7.93 -6.13
C ASN A 81 -26.67 -8.21 -5.40
N ASP A 82 -25.80 -7.20 -5.21
CA ASP A 82 -24.60 -7.30 -4.37
C ASP A 82 -24.89 -7.62 -2.89
N LYS A 83 -26.17 -7.56 -2.49
CA LYS A 83 -26.64 -7.76 -1.11
C LYS A 83 -25.95 -6.82 -0.14
N ALA A 84 -25.78 -5.56 -0.54
CA ALA A 84 -25.12 -4.47 0.17
C ALA A 84 -23.65 -4.78 0.48
N ARG A 85 -22.90 -5.34 -0.49
CA ARG A 85 -21.48 -5.66 -0.38
C ARG A 85 -20.72 -5.12 -1.60
N ASP A 86 -20.13 -3.95 -1.48
CA ASP A 86 -19.37 -3.36 -2.59
C ASP A 86 -17.99 -4.03 -2.70
N VAL A 87 -17.18 -3.99 -1.63
CA VAL A 87 -15.87 -4.66 -1.56
C VAL A 87 -15.73 -5.39 -0.22
N ILE A 88 -15.19 -6.59 -0.26
CA ILE A 88 -15.03 -7.47 0.90
C ILE A 88 -13.55 -7.83 1.05
N GLY A 89 -13.05 -7.76 2.30
CA GLY A 89 -11.74 -8.29 2.67
C GLY A 89 -11.88 -9.50 3.58
N PHE A 90 -11.58 -10.69 3.09
CA PHE A 90 -11.60 -11.94 3.85
C PHE A 90 -10.27 -12.19 4.55
N TYR A 91 -10.32 -12.54 5.85
CA TYR A 91 -9.12 -12.86 6.62
C TYR A 91 -8.63 -14.30 6.42
N SER A 92 -9.48 -15.18 5.89
CA SER A 92 -9.15 -16.60 5.67
C SER A 92 -9.87 -17.18 4.46
N ALA A 93 -9.48 -18.39 4.05
CA ALA A 93 -10.13 -19.15 2.98
C ALA A 93 -11.58 -19.56 3.30
N HIS A 94 -12.02 -19.49 4.57
CA HIS A 94 -13.39 -19.78 5.00
C HIS A 94 -14.37 -18.65 4.66
N ARG A 95 -13.88 -17.51 4.13
CA ARG A 95 -14.71 -16.40 3.62
C ARG A 95 -15.79 -15.95 4.62
N HIS A 96 -17.07 -16.00 4.23
CA HIS A 96 -18.22 -15.61 5.05
C HIS A 96 -18.51 -16.53 6.25
N GLU A 97 -17.83 -17.67 6.37
CA GLU A 97 -17.92 -18.56 7.55
C GLU A 97 -16.89 -18.17 8.64
N ALA A 98 -16.08 -17.18 8.39
CA ALA A 98 -15.06 -16.65 9.32
C ALA A 98 -15.10 -15.12 9.35
N ASP A 99 -14.03 -14.49 9.85
CA ASP A 99 -13.92 -13.04 9.91
C ASP A 99 -13.71 -12.41 8.53
N TRP A 100 -14.40 -11.31 8.27
CA TRP A 100 -14.30 -10.51 7.07
C TRP A 100 -14.66 -9.05 7.35
N ASP A 101 -14.12 -8.13 6.57
CA ASP A 101 -14.47 -6.71 6.60
C ASP A 101 -15.32 -6.35 5.38
N LEU A 102 -16.29 -5.46 5.57
CA LEU A 102 -17.12 -4.90 4.51
C LEU A 102 -16.77 -3.44 4.28
N PHE A 103 -16.41 -3.11 3.06
CA PHE A 103 -16.25 -1.73 2.60
C PHE A 103 -17.48 -1.34 1.79
N GLN A 104 -18.22 -0.36 2.30
CA GLN A 104 -19.38 0.22 1.62
C GLN A 104 -18.99 1.55 0.99
N CYS A 105 -18.90 1.57 -0.33
CA CYS A 105 -18.49 2.72 -1.11
C CYS A 105 -19.64 3.71 -1.28
N LYS A 106 -19.43 4.96 -0.92
CA LYS A 106 -20.44 6.03 -1.03
C LYS A 106 -19.87 7.24 -1.77
N ARG A 107 -19.89 7.14 -3.10
CA ARG A 107 -19.63 8.29 -3.94
C ARG A 107 -20.77 9.30 -3.78
N LYS A 108 -20.41 10.52 -3.52
CA LYS A 108 -21.35 11.65 -3.46
C LYS A 108 -21.01 12.66 -4.54
N THR A 109 -22.02 13.35 -5.03
CA THR A 109 -21.85 14.37 -6.09
C THR A 109 -21.81 15.77 -5.51
N LEU A 110 -21.11 16.69 -6.17
CA LEU A 110 -21.02 18.11 -5.80
C LEU A 110 -20.61 18.30 -4.32
N ARG A 111 -21.47 18.95 -3.52
CA ARG A 111 -21.23 19.28 -2.12
C ARG A 111 -21.87 18.29 -1.13
N SER A 112 -22.53 17.23 -1.61
CA SER A 112 -23.19 16.27 -0.73
C SER A 112 -22.18 15.38 -0.03
N LYS A 113 -22.52 14.96 1.19
CA LYS A 113 -21.75 14.07 2.04
C LYS A 113 -22.61 12.87 2.45
N LEU A 114 -22.00 11.81 2.95
CA LEU A 114 -22.74 10.68 3.51
C LEU A 114 -23.59 11.13 4.70
N GLY A 115 -24.90 10.90 4.60
CA GLY A 115 -25.89 11.31 5.59
C GLY A 115 -26.27 10.18 6.55
N ARG A 116 -26.91 10.55 7.70
CA ARG A 116 -27.35 9.63 8.75
C ARG A 116 -28.31 8.56 8.19
N SER A 117 -29.40 8.96 7.53
CA SER A 117 -30.43 8.01 7.05
C SER A 117 -29.90 7.03 6.02
N GLU A 118 -28.97 7.47 5.16
CA GLU A 118 -28.32 6.60 4.18
C GLU A 118 -27.41 5.57 4.86
N ALA A 119 -26.63 5.99 5.83
CA ALA A 119 -25.76 5.09 6.57
C ALA A 119 -26.54 4.05 7.39
N LEU A 120 -27.62 4.48 8.07
CA LEU A 120 -28.50 3.56 8.80
C LEU A 120 -29.19 2.57 7.85
N LEU A 121 -29.59 3.00 6.66
CA LEU A 121 -30.17 2.11 5.64
C LEU A 121 -29.17 1.03 5.20
N GLU A 122 -27.91 1.39 4.94
CA GLU A 122 -26.90 0.40 4.54
C GLU A 122 -26.59 -0.61 5.67
N LEU A 123 -26.52 -0.15 6.91
CA LEU A 123 -26.43 -1.04 8.07
C LEU A 123 -27.66 -1.96 8.16
N GLY A 124 -28.88 -1.42 7.98
CA GLY A 124 -30.11 -2.20 7.96
C GLY A 124 -30.12 -3.27 6.87
N LYS A 125 -29.64 -2.95 5.66
CA LYS A 125 -29.48 -3.92 4.55
C LYS A 125 -28.53 -5.05 4.94
N MET A 126 -27.40 -4.75 5.57
CA MET A 126 -26.46 -5.77 6.04
C MET A 126 -27.13 -6.76 6.99
N PHE A 127 -27.83 -6.29 8.02
CA PHE A 127 -28.52 -7.17 8.96
C PHE A 127 -29.64 -7.97 8.28
N HIS A 128 -30.42 -7.34 7.40
CA HIS A 128 -31.47 -8.01 6.63
C HIS A 128 -30.90 -9.16 5.78
N HIS A 129 -29.86 -8.91 5.00
CA HIS A 129 -29.26 -9.93 4.14
C HIS A 129 -28.60 -11.06 4.92
N HIS A 130 -28.00 -10.78 6.06
CA HIS A 130 -27.51 -11.81 6.99
C HIS A 130 -28.67 -12.68 7.51
N ALA A 131 -29.76 -12.07 7.95
CA ALA A 131 -30.96 -12.80 8.41
C ALA A 131 -31.60 -13.65 7.30
N GLN A 132 -31.44 -13.26 6.04
CA GLN A 132 -31.85 -14.04 4.86
C GLN A 132 -30.85 -15.14 4.47
N GLY A 133 -29.77 -15.33 5.24
CA GLY A 133 -28.77 -16.36 4.97
C GLY A 133 -27.84 -16.04 3.80
N ALA A 134 -27.74 -14.77 3.39
CA ALA A 134 -26.85 -14.37 2.28
C ALA A 134 -25.37 -14.57 2.63
N TYR A 135 -25.02 -14.50 3.90
CA TYR A 135 -23.69 -14.78 4.46
C TYR A 135 -23.83 -15.31 5.91
N ALA A 136 -22.96 -16.25 6.28
CA ALA A 136 -23.06 -17.00 7.53
C ALA A 136 -22.74 -16.14 8.76
N THR A 137 -21.78 -15.19 8.66
CA THR A 137 -21.40 -14.29 9.74
C THR A 137 -21.61 -12.84 9.35
N LEU A 138 -21.84 -11.97 10.33
CA LEU A 138 -21.75 -10.52 10.13
C LEU A 138 -20.29 -10.09 9.94
N PRO A 139 -20.03 -9.01 9.18
CA PRO A 139 -18.67 -8.52 9.02
C PRO A 139 -18.05 -8.12 10.36
N LEU A 140 -16.76 -8.40 10.51
CA LEU A 140 -15.99 -7.97 11.68
C LEU A 140 -15.95 -6.44 11.77
N SER A 141 -15.76 -5.76 10.62
CA SER A 141 -15.86 -4.31 10.52
C SER A 141 -16.75 -3.90 9.36
N PHE A 142 -17.54 -2.86 9.56
CA PHE A 142 -18.30 -2.17 8.53
C PHE A 142 -17.68 -0.81 8.25
N ILE A 143 -17.16 -0.61 7.05
CA ILE A 143 -16.34 0.55 6.71
C ILE A 143 -17.03 1.37 5.63
N PHE A 144 -17.58 2.53 5.98
CA PHE A 144 -18.06 3.48 5.00
C PHE A 144 -16.86 4.19 4.33
N VAL A 145 -16.72 4.01 3.02
CA VAL A 145 -15.75 4.74 2.20
C VAL A 145 -16.48 5.91 1.53
N ALA A 146 -16.41 7.08 2.12
CA ALA A 146 -17.10 8.30 1.69
C ALA A 146 -16.11 9.44 1.41
N PRO A 147 -15.42 9.45 0.23
CA PRO A 147 -14.34 10.38 -0.04
C PRO A 147 -14.71 11.85 0.13
N ARG A 148 -15.95 12.25 -0.21
CA ARG A 148 -16.44 13.62 -0.05
C ARG A 148 -16.82 14.00 1.38
N GLY A 149 -16.70 13.05 2.32
CA GLY A 149 -16.89 13.26 3.74
C GLY A 149 -18.25 12.79 4.26
N ILE A 150 -18.40 12.95 5.55
CA ILE A 150 -19.51 12.48 6.37
C ILE A 150 -20.13 13.71 7.03
N VAL A 151 -21.47 13.77 7.16
CA VAL A 151 -22.13 14.88 7.86
C VAL A 151 -21.88 14.77 9.36
N GLY A 152 -21.85 15.93 10.08
CA GLY A 152 -21.60 16.00 11.52
C GLY A 152 -22.49 15.04 12.34
N PRO A 153 -23.82 15.06 12.18
CA PRO A 153 -24.72 14.16 12.92
C PRO A 153 -24.42 12.67 12.75
N LEU A 154 -23.93 12.22 11.60
CA LEU A 154 -23.50 10.84 11.41
C LEU A 154 -22.13 10.59 12.03
N LEU A 155 -21.22 11.56 11.96
CA LEU A 155 -19.91 11.44 12.58
C LEU A 155 -20.03 11.31 14.12
N ASP A 156 -20.97 12.05 14.71
CA ASP A 156 -21.27 11.92 16.13
C ASP A 156 -21.78 10.53 16.50
N LEU A 157 -22.61 9.91 15.66
CA LEU A 157 -23.07 8.52 15.85
C LEU A 157 -21.91 7.52 15.70
N LEU A 158 -21.07 7.65 14.68
CA LEU A 158 -19.92 6.76 14.47
C LEU A 158 -18.91 6.84 15.64
N ASN A 159 -18.79 8.00 16.29
CA ASN A 159 -17.94 8.18 17.46
C ASN A 159 -18.61 7.71 18.78
N ASN A 160 -19.91 7.36 18.74
CA ASN A 160 -20.69 6.88 19.88
C ASN A 160 -21.43 5.57 19.52
N PRO A 161 -20.73 4.42 19.53
CA PRO A 161 -21.26 3.14 19.02
C PRO A 161 -22.61 2.69 19.62
N SER A 162 -22.82 2.91 20.92
CA SER A 162 -24.10 2.59 21.58
C SER A 162 -25.24 3.47 21.07
N THR A 163 -24.96 4.74 20.79
CA THR A 163 -25.94 5.68 20.24
C THR A 163 -26.22 5.35 18.76
N LEU A 164 -25.24 4.92 18.00
CA LEU A 164 -25.43 4.47 16.62
C LEU A 164 -26.33 3.24 16.56
N ARG A 165 -26.09 2.24 17.43
CA ARG A 165 -26.96 1.06 17.55
C ARG A 165 -28.39 1.46 17.88
N GLN A 166 -28.56 2.32 18.89
CA GLN A 166 -29.90 2.77 19.29
C GLN A 166 -30.59 3.54 18.17
N ALA A 167 -29.88 4.42 17.45
CA ALA A 167 -30.41 5.15 16.31
C ALA A 167 -30.89 4.25 15.18
N LEU A 168 -30.20 3.12 14.92
CA LEU A 168 -30.65 2.12 13.93
C LEU A 168 -31.95 1.45 14.36
N LEU A 169 -32.07 1.12 15.66
CA LEU A 169 -33.30 0.49 16.18
C LEU A 169 -34.49 1.46 16.17
N ASP A 170 -34.28 2.71 16.60
CA ASP A 170 -35.32 3.73 16.69
C ASP A 170 -35.83 4.18 15.32
N ASP A 171 -34.92 4.33 14.37
CA ASP A 171 -35.27 4.82 13.03
C ASP A 171 -35.63 3.69 12.06
N TRP A 172 -35.67 2.42 12.48
CA TRP A 172 -35.90 1.29 11.60
C TRP A 172 -37.12 1.45 10.71
N ASP A 173 -38.26 1.83 11.30
CA ASP A 173 -39.51 1.96 10.56
C ASP A 173 -39.50 3.09 9.53
N THR A 174 -38.75 4.15 9.78
CA THR A 174 -38.67 5.31 8.89
C THR A 174 -37.56 5.19 7.82
N VAL A 175 -36.49 4.47 8.14
CA VAL A 175 -35.28 4.41 7.30
C VAL A 175 -35.15 3.06 6.59
N CYS A 176 -35.46 1.96 7.26
CA CYS A 176 -35.17 0.62 6.78
C CYS A 176 -36.42 -0.10 6.23
N LYS A 177 -37.51 -0.09 6.99
CA LYS A 177 -38.69 -0.93 6.78
C LYS A 177 -39.18 -0.97 5.32
N THR A 178 -39.25 0.16 4.64
CA THR A 178 -39.80 0.27 3.27
C THR A 178 -38.75 0.52 2.21
N LYS A 179 -37.45 0.58 2.59
CA LYS A 179 -36.37 0.99 1.67
C LYS A 179 -35.31 -0.10 1.45
N ILE A 180 -35.27 -1.15 2.27
CA ILE A 180 -34.33 -2.26 2.09
C ILE A 180 -34.69 -3.05 0.83
N THR A 181 -35.97 -3.34 0.63
CA THR A 181 -36.47 -4.02 -0.57
C THR A 181 -37.52 -3.15 -1.27
N ALA A 182 -37.58 -3.21 -2.62
CA ALA A 182 -38.45 -2.37 -3.42
C ALA A 182 -39.94 -2.78 -3.33
N HIS A 183 -40.22 -4.03 -2.99
CA HIS A 183 -41.56 -4.62 -3.15
C HIS A 183 -42.16 -5.25 -1.87
N GLN A 184 -41.40 -5.25 -0.78
CA GLN A 184 -41.83 -5.88 0.47
C GLN A 184 -41.34 -5.07 1.67
N GLU A 185 -42.18 -4.88 2.66
CA GLU A 185 -41.75 -4.30 3.94
C GLU A 185 -40.83 -5.27 4.69
N THR A 186 -39.82 -4.70 5.32
CA THR A 186 -38.86 -5.40 6.19
C THR A 186 -39.08 -4.90 7.64
N PRO A 187 -40.03 -5.44 8.39
CA PRO A 187 -40.24 -5.03 9.77
C PRO A 187 -39.07 -5.46 10.65
N LEU A 188 -38.83 -4.73 11.74
CA LEU A 188 -37.84 -5.09 12.75
C LEU A 188 -38.31 -6.30 13.56
N THR A 189 -37.96 -7.51 13.10
CA THR A 189 -38.29 -8.75 13.83
C THR A 189 -37.42 -8.91 15.08
N ASN A 190 -37.80 -9.86 15.97
CA ASN A 190 -36.98 -10.15 17.15
C ASN A 190 -35.61 -10.68 16.80
N GLU A 191 -35.47 -11.45 15.71
CA GLU A 191 -34.20 -11.98 15.21
C GLU A 191 -33.28 -10.84 14.70
N LEU A 192 -33.84 -9.89 13.92
CA LEU A 192 -33.11 -8.73 13.47
C LEU A 192 -32.68 -7.84 14.64
N ARG A 193 -33.57 -7.61 15.60
CA ARG A 193 -33.27 -6.87 16.82
C ARG A 193 -32.12 -7.50 17.60
N ALA A 194 -32.19 -8.81 17.83
CA ALA A 194 -31.16 -9.56 18.55
C ALA A 194 -29.78 -9.48 17.81
N ALA A 195 -29.78 -9.60 16.48
CA ALA A 195 -28.58 -9.46 15.69
C ALA A 195 -27.97 -8.06 15.78
N ILE A 196 -28.80 -7.00 15.74
CA ILE A 196 -28.35 -5.61 15.91
C ILE A 196 -27.80 -5.37 17.33
N GLU A 197 -28.48 -5.87 18.37
CA GLU A 197 -28.06 -5.72 19.76
C GLU A 197 -26.75 -6.47 20.05
N GLY A 198 -26.54 -7.62 19.41
CA GLY A 198 -25.35 -8.45 19.56
C GLY A 198 -24.13 -7.97 18.76
N TYR A 199 -24.30 -7.07 17.78
CA TYR A 199 -23.21 -6.60 16.94
C TYR A 199 -22.35 -5.55 17.62
N ASP A 200 -21.04 -5.60 17.38
CA ASP A 200 -20.08 -4.61 17.90
C ASP A 200 -20.02 -3.36 17.01
N PHE A 201 -20.85 -2.38 17.30
CA PHE A 201 -20.89 -1.10 16.58
C PHE A 201 -19.63 -0.24 16.71
N SER A 202 -18.68 -0.57 17.60
CA SER A 202 -17.38 0.10 17.64
C SER A 202 -16.53 -0.16 16.40
N ARG A 203 -16.91 -1.16 15.61
CA ARG A 203 -16.30 -1.54 14.34
C ARG A 203 -16.98 -0.96 13.11
N VAL A 204 -18.01 -0.14 13.30
CA VAL A 204 -18.61 0.67 12.23
C VAL A 204 -17.85 1.98 12.14
N ILE A 205 -17.10 2.18 11.07
CA ILE A 205 -16.25 3.36 10.88
C ILE A 205 -16.54 4.05 9.55
N GLY A 206 -16.19 5.33 9.48
CA GLY A 206 -16.33 6.13 8.27
C GLY A 206 -15.01 6.77 7.86
N LEU A 207 -14.64 6.61 6.59
CA LEU A 207 -13.39 7.11 6.03
C LEU A 207 -13.68 8.17 4.95
N SER A 208 -13.10 9.35 5.12
CA SER A 208 -13.09 10.43 4.13
C SER A 208 -11.77 10.44 3.34
N ALA A 209 -11.73 11.09 2.18
CA ALA A 209 -10.52 11.16 1.37
C ALA A 209 -9.29 11.67 2.15
N PRO A 210 -9.36 12.73 2.99
CA PRO A 210 -8.22 13.15 3.81
C PRO A 210 -7.71 12.08 4.79
N THR A 211 -8.58 11.17 5.24
CA THR A 211 -8.19 10.05 6.10
C THR A 211 -7.55 8.94 5.29
N ILE A 212 -8.16 8.59 4.15
CA ILE A 212 -7.70 7.50 3.28
C ILE A 212 -6.30 7.78 2.72
N VAL A 213 -6.04 8.99 2.24
CA VAL A 213 -4.73 9.33 1.62
C VAL A 213 -3.55 9.37 2.60
N LYS A 214 -3.81 9.25 3.90
CA LYS A 214 -2.77 9.06 4.93
C LYS A 214 -2.28 7.61 4.99
N ASP A 215 -3.06 6.66 4.51
CA ASP A 215 -2.65 5.27 4.42
C ASP A 215 -1.60 5.14 3.30
N PRO A 216 -0.43 4.54 3.56
CA PRO A 216 0.65 4.42 2.59
C PRO A 216 0.25 3.62 1.34
N HIS A 217 -0.73 2.71 1.45
CA HIS A 217 -1.22 1.91 0.33
C HIS A 217 -2.24 2.65 -0.56
N ALA A 218 -2.81 3.78 -0.10
CA ALA A 218 -3.81 4.53 -0.85
C ALA A 218 -3.23 5.23 -2.08
N LYS A 219 -2.04 5.83 -1.96
CA LYS A 219 -1.41 6.54 -3.09
C LYS A 219 -1.09 5.58 -4.26
N PRO A 220 -0.47 4.41 -4.07
CA PRO A 220 -0.25 3.45 -5.15
C PRO A 220 -1.53 2.98 -5.82
N ALA A 221 -2.59 2.70 -5.04
CA ALA A 221 -3.89 2.31 -5.57
C ALA A 221 -4.50 3.44 -6.43
N LEU A 222 -4.42 4.70 -5.97
CA LEU A 222 -4.94 5.85 -6.71
C LEU A 222 -4.16 6.11 -8.01
N VAL A 223 -2.84 5.99 -7.97
CA VAL A 223 -1.98 6.08 -9.17
C VAL A 223 -2.38 5.04 -10.21
N GLN A 224 -2.64 3.81 -9.78
CA GLN A 224 -3.06 2.72 -10.67
C GLN A 224 -4.43 3.00 -11.31
N ILE A 225 -5.44 3.39 -10.53
CA ILE A 225 -6.79 3.70 -11.02
C ILE A 225 -6.81 4.88 -11.97
N LEU A 226 -6.03 5.91 -11.70
CA LEU A 226 -5.97 7.13 -12.54
C LEU A 226 -5.04 6.97 -13.73
N ASN A 227 -4.36 5.82 -13.85
CA ASN A 227 -3.33 5.56 -14.87
C ASN A 227 -2.29 6.69 -14.94
N GLU A 228 -1.85 7.16 -13.77
CA GLU A 228 -0.92 8.27 -13.63
C GLU A 228 0.51 7.80 -13.46
N LEU A 229 1.42 8.70 -13.82
CA LEU A 229 2.83 8.47 -13.53
C LEU A 229 3.08 8.64 -12.01
N PRO A 230 3.77 7.70 -11.35
CA PRO A 230 4.25 7.92 -10.00
C PRO A 230 5.14 9.15 -9.96
N GLY A 231 5.25 9.81 -8.81
CA GLY A 231 6.16 10.93 -8.60
C GLY A 231 7.62 10.53 -8.87
N GLU A 232 8.56 11.45 -8.64
CA GLU A 232 9.99 11.13 -8.71
C GLU A 232 10.44 10.32 -7.50
N ALA A 233 11.29 9.32 -7.74
CA ALA A 233 11.94 8.61 -6.67
C ALA A 233 12.87 9.57 -5.89
N PRO A 234 12.89 9.52 -4.56
CA PRO A 234 13.86 10.28 -3.78
C PRO A 234 15.29 9.82 -4.14
N PRO A 235 16.30 10.68 -4.00
CA PRO A 235 17.67 10.28 -4.18
C PRO A 235 18.05 9.20 -3.16
N GLY A 236 18.89 8.26 -3.59
CA GLY A 236 19.51 7.28 -2.72
C GLY A 236 20.67 7.89 -1.94
N THR A 237 20.91 7.41 -0.73
CA THR A 237 22.05 7.82 0.10
C THR A 237 22.84 6.59 0.49
N ALA A 238 24.13 6.55 0.11
CA ALA A 238 25.00 5.48 0.56
C ALA A 238 25.32 5.68 2.06
N PRO A 239 25.14 4.67 2.92
CA PRO A 239 25.52 4.76 4.33
C PRO A 239 27.05 4.83 4.47
N ASP A 240 27.53 5.40 5.58
CA ASP A 240 28.98 5.47 5.86
C ASP A 240 29.61 4.08 5.98
N ALA A 241 28.91 3.16 6.66
CA ALA A 241 29.33 1.76 6.77
C ALA A 241 28.87 0.94 5.54
N ILE A 242 29.63 -0.10 5.22
CA ILE A 242 29.25 -1.08 4.21
C ILE A 242 28.19 -2.01 4.80
N GLU A 243 27.04 -2.08 4.13
CA GLU A 243 25.91 -2.93 4.54
C GLU A 243 25.96 -4.33 3.88
N GLY A 244 25.35 -5.33 4.52
CA GLY A 244 25.36 -6.71 4.03
C GLY A 244 24.76 -6.85 2.61
N GLU A 245 23.75 -6.04 2.27
CA GLU A 245 23.07 -6.09 0.96
C GLU A 245 23.94 -5.66 -0.22
N GLU A 246 24.97 -4.86 0.02
CA GLU A 246 25.92 -4.39 -1.03
C GLU A 246 27.18 -5.26 -1.14
N THR A 247 27.33 -6.29 -0.32
CA THR A 247 28.61 -7.03 -0.15
C THR A 247 29.06 -7.75 -1.42
N GLU A 248 28.15 -8.38 -2.15
CA GLU A 248 28.53 -9.24 -3.28
C GLU A 248 29.16 -8.44 -4.43
N TYR A 249 28.51 -7.36 -4.90
CA TYR A 249 29.10 -6.56 -5.99
C TYR A 249 30.36 -5.81 -5.53
N LEU A 250 30.45 -5.40 -4.25
CA LEU A 250 31.64 -4.76 -3.71
C LEU A 250 32.84 -5.71 -3.71
N ASN A 251 32.66 -6.98 -3.35
CA ASN A 251 33.71 -7.98 -3.42
C ASN A 251 34.22 -8.16 -4.85
N GLN A 252 33.32 -8.18 -5.82
CA GLN A 252 33.69 -8.24 -7.24
C GLN A 252 34.44 -6.97 -7.67
N LEU A 253 34.02 -5.77 -7.24
CA LEU A 253 34.74 -4.53 -7.54
C LEU A 253 36.11 -4.47 -6.87
N ARG A 254 36.25 -5.01 -5.66
CA ARG A 254 37.56 -5.15 -5.00
C ARG A 254 38.54 -5.95 -5.86
N ASP A 255 38.09 -7.04 -6.47
CA ASP A 255 38.88 -7.85 -7.37
C ASP A 255 39.26 -7.08 -8.64
N VAL A 256 38.33 -6.29 -9.22
CA VAL A 256 38.56 -5.40 -10.38
C VAL A 256 39.64 -4.38 -10.06
N TYR A 257 39.53 -3.71 -8.91
CA TYR A 257 40.53 -2.71 -8.50
C TYR A 257 41.85 -3.35 -8.11
N GLY A 258 41.84 -4.57 -7.55
CA GLY A 258 43.04 -5.34 -7.24
C GLY A 258 43.84 -5.72 -8.51
N GLU A 259 43.14 -6.17 -9.56
CA GLU A 259 43.77 -6.38 -10.88
C GLU A 259 44.41 -5.11 -11.41
N ALA A 260 43.66 -4.00 -11.38
CA ALA A 260 44.15 -2.71 -11.91
C ALA A 260 45.30 -2.12 -11.08
N ALA A 261 45.34 -2.37 -9.78
CA ALA A 261 46.44 -1.95 -8.89
C ALA A 261 47.67 -2.88 -8.98
N GLY A 262 47.54 -4.06 -9.61
CA GLY A 262 48.57 -5.10 -9.60
C GLY A 262 48.79 -5.76 -8.26
N SER A 263 47.86 -5.58 -7.29
CA SER A 263 47.92 -6.17 -5.94
C SER A 263 46.52 -6.30 -5.34
N ALA A 264 46.24 -7.39 -4.66
CA ALA A 264 44.95 -7.60 -4.02
C ALA A 264 44.71 -6.66 -2.82
N PHE A 265 43.53 -6.10 -2.70
CA PHE A 265 43.08 -5.39 -1.49
C PHE A 265 42.59 -6.38 -0.42
N ALA A 266 42.97 -6.13 0.83
CA ALA A 266 42.56 -7.00 1.94
C ALA A 266 41.05 -7.08 2.14
N ASP A 267 40.41 -5.93 2.02
CA ASP A 267 38.94 -5.79 2.17
C ASP A 267 38.44 -4.55 1.40
N ASN A 268 37.13 -4.31 1.46
CA ASN A 268 36.51 -3.16 0.81
C ASN A 268 36.85 -1.82 1.48
N ALA A 269 37.23 -1.83 2.78
CA ALA A 269 37.68 -0.64 3.48
C ALA A 269 39.07 -0.20 2.99
N ALA A 270 39.95 -1.15 2.67
CA ALA A 270 41.22 -0.87 2.04
C ALA A 270 41.06 -0.20 0.67
N VAL A 271 40.08 -0.61 -0.14
CA VAL A 271 39.80 0.07 -1.41
C VAL A 271 39.27 1.48 -1.17
N LEU A 272 38.37 1.70 -0.19
CA LEU A 272 37.86 3.03 0.14
C LEU A 272 38.93 4.00 0.64
N ALA A 273 39.99 3.49 1.25
CA ALA A 273 41.11 4.26 1.73
C ALA A 273 42.20 4.51 0.64
N ASP A 274 42.10 3.82 -0.50
CA ASP A 274 43.06 3.95 -1.59
C ASP A 274 42.94 5.31 -2.31
N PRO A 275 44.01 6.05 -2.55
CA PRO A 275 43.96 7.39 -3.15
C PRO A 275 43.53 7.37 -4.63
N THR A 276 43.63 6.25 -5.32
CA THR A 276 43.27 6.12 -6.74
C THR A 276 41.85 5.57 -6.93
N TYR A 277 41.48 4.56 -6.14
CA TYR A 277 40.22 3.80 -6.33
C TYR A 277 39.14 4.15 -5.32
N GLY A 278 39.49 4.82 -4.21
CA GLY A 278 38.53 5.10 -3.14
C GLY A 278 37.34 5.94 -3.61
N ASP A 279 37.59 7.02 -4.36
CA ASP A 279 36.53 7.87 -4.90
C ASP A 279 35.69 7.13 -5.95
N GLN A 280 36.30 6.29 -6.78
CA GLN A 280 35.57 5.46 -7.74
C GLN A 280 34.64 4.49 -7.04
N LEU A 281 35.08 3.84 -5.96
CA LEU A 281 34.23 2.94 -5.20
C LEU A 281 33.07 3.68 -4.51
N ARG A 282 33.30 4.90 -3.99
CA ARG A 282 32.23 5.76 -3.45
C ARG A 282 31.16 6.09 -4.50
N ASP A 283 31.61 6.42 -5.73
CA ASP A 283 30.72 6.67 -6.85
C ASP A 283 29.87 5.43 -7.20
N GLN A 284 30.47 4.22 -7.21
CA GLN A 284 29.73 2.99 -7.46
C GLN A 284 28.71 2.71 -6.35
N ARG A 285 29.04 2.96 -5.09
CA ARG A 285 28.11 2.85 -3.97
C ARG A 285 26.96 3.85 -4.11
N THR A 286 27.24 5.09 -4.46
CA THR A 286 26.20 6.11 -4.71
C THR A 286 25.22 5.62 -5.79
N ARG A 287 25.72 5.08 -6.90
CA ARG A 287 24.89 4.53 -7.99
C ARG A 287 24.03 3.37 -7.50
N TYR A 288 24.59 2.44 -6.72
CA TYR A 288 23.86 1.32 -6.14
C TYR A 288 22.68 1.78 -5.29
N PHE A 289 22.90 2.72 -4.36
CA PHE A 289 21.85 3.21 -3.48
C PHE A 289 20.83 4.11 -4.19
N GLU A 290 21.22 4.81 -5.24
CA GLU A 290 20.28 5.51 -6.13
C GLU A 290 19.34 4.52 -6.83
N ALA A 291 19.85 3.39 -7.31
CA ALA A 291 19.03 2.35 -7.90
C ALA A 291 18.17 1.62 -6.86
N GLU A 292 18.66 1.41 -5.63
CA GLU A 292 17.89 0.80 -4.54
C GLU A 292 16.74 1.71 -4.10
N ALA A 293 16.97 3.01 -3.94
CA ALA A 293 15.92 3.97 -3.63
C ALA A 293 14.85 4.03 -4.75
N PHE A 294 15.29 4.01 -6.00
CA PHE A 294 14.41 3.98 -7.17
C PHE A 294 13.58 2.69 -7.22
N LYS A 295 14.20 1.53 -7.05
CA LYS A 295 13.53 0.22 -7.00
C LYS A 295 12.48 0.17 -5.89
N ARG A 296 12.84 0.61 -4.68
CA ARG A 296 11.94 0.66 -3.53
C ARG A 296 10.75 1.58 -3.79
N PHE A 297 11.01 2.79 -4.29
CA PHE A 297 9.95 3.74 -4.61
C PHE A 297 8.97 3.18 -5.64
N HIS A 298 9.45 2.59 -6.73
CA HIS A 298 8.58 2.05 -7.77
C HIS A 298 7.88 0.76 -7.35
N ARG A 299 8.52 -0.12 -6.58
CA ARG A 299 7.87 -1.28 -5.97
C ARG A 299 6.65 -0.86 -5.12
N ASP A 300 6.80 0.23 -4.38
CA ASP A 300 5.77 0.71 -3.45
C ASP A 300 4.70 1.60 -4.14
N ASN A 301 4.92 2.05 -5.37
CA ASN A 301 4.04 2.98 -6.09
C ASN A 301 3.61 2.51 -7.49
N THR A 302 4.08 1.36 -7.97
CA THR A 302 3.70 0.80 -9.28
C THR A 302 3.47 -0.72 -9.17
N ASP A 303 3.17 -1.35 -10.31
CA ASP A 303 3.15 -2.82 -10.39
C ASP A 303 4.58 -3.38 -10.28
N ARG A 304 4.75 -4.44 -9.50
CA ARG A 304 6.03 -5.17 -9.40
C ARG A 304 6.55 -5.65 -10.74
N ALA A 305 5.66 -6.03 -11.65
CA ALA A 305 6.03 -6.46 -13.00
C ALA A 305 6.79 -5.37 -13.75
N LEU A 306 6.44 -4.08 -13.58
CA LEU A 306 7.14 -2.96 -14.21
C LEU A 306 8.56 -2.78 -13.66
N VAL A 307 8.77 -3.04 -12.36
CA VAL A 307 10.11 -2.97 -11.76
C VAL A 307 11.01 -4.08 -12.31
N ASN A 308 10.47 -5.29 -12.43
CA ASN A 308 11.21 -6.42 -13.02
C ASN A 308 11.53 -6.16 -14.49
N GLN A 309 10.55 -5.70 -15.27
CA GLN A 309 10.75 -5.34 -16.68
C GLN A 309 11.83 -4.27 -16.84
N PHE A 310 11.81 -3.22 -16.01
CA PHE A 310 12.86 -2.19 -16.03
C PHE A 310 14.26 -2.77 -15.78
N GLN A 311 14.41 -3.68 -14.83
CA GLN A 311 15.69 -4.34 -14.57
C GLN A 311 16.11 -5.24 -15.75
N ASP A 312 15.16 -5.91 -16.38
CA ASP A 312 15.40 -6.74 -17.57
C ASP A 312 15.81 -5.88 -18.77
N ASP A 313 15.17 -4.74 -19.00
CA ASP A 313 15.54 -3.79 -20.06
C ASP A 313 16.97 -3.30 -19.89
N VAL A 314 17.38 -2.94 -18.67
CA VAL A 314 18.76 -2.57 -18.38
C VAL A 314 19.71 -3.75 -18.60
N TYR A 315 19.37 -4.97 -18.15
CA TYR A 315 20.18 -6.16 -18.36
C TYR A 315 20.42 -6.41 -19.85
N HIS A 316 19.37 -6.45 -20.65
CA HIS A 316 19.48 -6.67 -22.09
C HIS A 316 20.24 -5.54 -22.79
N GLY A 317 20.12 -4.32 -22.28
CA GLY A 317 20.89 -3.19 -22.78
C GLY A 317 22.40 -3.30 -22.54
N VAL A 318 22.86 -3.94 -21.47
CA VAL A 318 24.28 -3.97 -21.09
C VAL A 318 24.99 -5.31 -21.26
N VAL A 319 24.24 -6.42 -21.36
CA VAL A 319 24.82 -7.78 -21.30
C VAL A 319 25.79 -8.08 -22.42
N ASP A 320 25.54 -7.59 -23.64
CA ASP A 320 26.42 -7.82 -24.77
C ASP A 320 27.72 -7.03 -24.63
N VAL A 321 27.65 -5.77 -24.18
CA VAL A 321 28.84 -4.96 -23.87
C VAL A 321 29.67 -5.59 -22.74
N HIS A 322 28.97 -6.16 -21.73
CA HIS A 322 29.64 -6.87 -20.63
C HIS A 322 30.39 -8.13 -21.11
N ARG A 323 29.89 -8.80 -22.15
CA ARG A 323 30.50 -10.03 -22.74
C ARG A 323 31.61 -9.74 -23.73
N GLU A 324 31.78 -8.49 -24.15
CA GLU A 324 32.88 -8.12 -25.03
C GLU A 324 34.24 -8.43 -24.40
N ALA A 325 35.20 -8.88 -25.22
CA ALA A 325 36.58 -9.03 -24.76
C ALA A 325 37.19 -7.66 -24.45
N THR A 326 37.76 -7.54 -23.27
CA THR A 326 38.45 -6.32 -22.82
C THR A 326 39.86 -6.64 -22.29
N PRO A 327 40.83 -5.75 -22.44
CA PRO A 327 42.18 -5.95 -21.92
C PRO A 327 42.25 -6.12 -20.39
N SER A 328 41.31 -5.52 -19.66
CA SER A 328 41.28 -5.57 -18.19
C SER A 328 39.83 -5.52 -17.65
N LEU A 329 39.65 -5.93 -16.39
CA LEU A 329 38.34 -5.90 -15.71
C LEU A 329 37.86 -4.44 -15.53
N ILE A 330 38.76 -3.51 -15.22
CA ILE A 330 38.40 -2.09 -15.03
C ILE A 330 37.94 -1.43 -16.35
N GLU A 331 38.49 -1.83 -17.49
CA GLU A 331 37.99 -1.38 -18.79
C GLU A 331 36.58 -1.94 -19.08
N ARG A 332 36.33 -3.19 -18.73
CA ARG A 332 34.99 -3.77 -18.83
C ARG A 332 33.98 -2.99 -18.00
N LEU A 333 34.28 -2.77 -16.70
CA LEU A 333 33.48 -1.96 -15.83
C LEU A 333 33.19 -0.58 -16.42
N GLY A 334 34.21 0.10 -16.89
CA GLY A 334 34.11 1.44 -17.51
C GLY A 334 33.22 1.42 -18.78
N LYS A 335 33.40 0.44 -19.67
CA LYS A 335 32.60 0.29 -20.90
C LYS A 335 31.10 0.08 -20.54
N VAL A 336 30.81 -0.84 -19.64
CA VAL A 336 29.42 -1.14 -19.24
C VAL A 336 28.78 0.09 -18.58
N MET A 337 29.47 0.75 -17.65
CA MET A 337 28.95 1.96 -16.99
C MET A 337 28.73 3.11 -17.95
N LYS A 338 29.64 3.32 -18.92
CA LYS A 338 29.48 4.32 -19.98
C LYS A 338 28.30 3.98 -20.88
N HIS A 339 28.14 2.72 -21.28
CA HIS A 339 27.02 2.29 -22.09
C HIS A 339 25.68 2.43 -21.35
N ALA A 340 25.62 2.01 -20.08
CA ALA A 340 24.46 2.17 -19.23
C ALA A 340 24.01 3.63 -19.12
N SER A 341 24.95 4.59 -19.11
CA SER A 341 24.60 6.01 -19.06
C SER A 341 23.91 6.53 -20.34
N SER A 342 23.97 5.80 -21.43
CA SER A 342 23.32 6.15 -22.72
C SER A 342 21.99 5.43 -22.94
N LEU A 343 21.64 4.46 -22.09
CA LEU A 343 20.35 3.76 -22.20
C LEU A 343 19.19 4.68 -21.82
N ASN A 344 18.15 4.65 -22.63
CA ASN A 344 16.89 5.33 -22.32
C ASN A 344 15.93 4.37 -21.62
N ALA A 345 16.36 3.81 -20.47
CA ALA A 345 15.52 2.94 -19.67
C ALA A 345 14.48 3.75 -18.90
N ALA A 346 13.22 3.32 -18.98
CA ALA A 346 12.08 4.01 -18.38
C ALA A 346 11.17 3.06 -17.59
N ILE A 347 10.53 3.58 -16.57
CA ILE A 347 9.48 2.87 -15.83
C ILE A 347 8.23 3.73 -15.78
N ALA A 348 7.07 3.13 -16.06
CA ALA A 348 5.80 3.84 -16.07
C ALA A 348 5.84 5.15 -16.91
N GLY A 349 6.50 5.11 -18.09
CA GLY A 349 6.61 6.27 -19.00
C GLY A 349 7.59 7.37 -18.58
N ARG A 350 8.36 7.18 -17.51
CA ARG A 350 9.36 8.15 -17.02
C ARG A 350 10.77 7.56 -17.14
N ALA A 351 11.67 8.29 -17.81
CA ALA A 351 13.08 7.90 -17.90
C ALA A 351 13.76 7.91 -16.53
N ALA A 352 14.53 6.88 -16.27
CA ALA A 352 15.35 6.80 -15.07
C ALA A 352 16.58 7.71 -15.19
N ARG A 353 17.03 8.26 -14.05
CA ARG A 353 18.29 9.04 -14.00
C ARG A 353 19.50 8.15 -14.28
N ILE A 354 20.55 8.73 -14.86
CA ILE A 354 21.80 8.01 -15.20
C ILE A 354 22.34 7.19 -14.01
N PRO A 355 22.48 7.73 -12.78
CA PRO A 355 22.98 6.96 -11.65
C PRO A 355 22.12 5.73 -11.32
N VAL A 356 20.81 5.81 -11.54
CA VAL A 356 19.87 4.69 -11.34
C VAL A 356 20.17 3.57 -12.33
N VAL A 357 20.27 3.89 -13.63
CA VAL A 357 20.53 2.88 -14.67
C VAL A 357 21.88 2.20 -14.45
N GLN A 358 22.91 2.98 -14.11
CA GLN A 358 24.22 2.46 -13.76
C GLN A 358 24.19 1.59 -12.48
N GLY A 359 23.42 2.01 -11.47
CA GLY A 359 23.28 1.28 -10.21
C GLY A 359 22.57 -0.06 -10.37
N VAL A 360 21.61 -0.17 -11.31
CA VAL A 360 20.98 -1.44 -11.65
C VAL A 360 22.03 -2.46 -12.14
N CYS A 361 23.11 -2.05 -12.80
CA CYS A 361 24.18 -2.97 -13.17
C CYS A 361 24.83 -3.64 -11.94
N HIS A 362 24.91 -2.95 -10.80
CA HIS A 362 25.39 -3.54 -9.55
C HIS A 362 24.35 -4.45 -8.90
N HIS A 363 23.04 -4.14 -9.02
CA HIS A 363 22.00 -5.08 -8.63
C HIS A 363 22.09 -6.37 -9.43
N LEU A 364 22.28 -6.27 -10.75
CA LEU A 364 22.48 -7.43 -11.62
C LEU A 364 23.73 -8.25 -11.24
N ALA A 365 24.79 -7.59 -10.74
CA ALA A 365 25.99 -8.27 -10.24
C ALA A 365 25.71 -8.98 -8.91
N ASN A 366 24.95 -8.37 -7.99
CA ASN A 366 24.49 -9.00 -6.75
C ASN A 366 23.62 -10.23 -7.03
N ASP A 367 22.71 -10.14 -8.00
CA ASP A 367 21.83 -11.22 -8.41
C ASP A 367 22.54 -12.30 -9.26
N GLY A 368 23.85 -12.13 -9.55
CA GLY A 368 24.67 -13.06 -10.32
C GLY A 368 24.35 -13.11 -11.81
N ARG A 369 23.54 -12.17 -12.33
CA ARG A 369 23.18 -12.07 -13.75
C ARG A 369 24.33 -11.57 -14.61
N ILE A 370 25.20 -10.73 -14.06
CA ILE A 370 26.52 -10.36 -14.62
C ILE A 370 27.58 -10.52 -13.54
N LYS A 371 28.86 -10.49 -13.91
CA LYS A 371 29.98 -10.57 -12.95
C LYS A 371 31.09 -9.61 -13.34
N TRP A 372 31.50 -8.74 -12.41
CA TRP A 372 32.56 -7.77 -12.67
C TRP A 372 33.95 -8.40 -12.74
N ASN A 373 34.17 -9.49 -12.02
CA ASN A 373 35.46 -10.15 -11.84
C ASN A 373 35.67 -11.40 -12.71
N LYS A 374 34.90 -11.53 -13.79
CA LYS A 374 35.00 -12.68 -14.72
C LYS A 374 35.01 -12.23 -16.16
#